data_2d748359cbfbb2d2ae5f920c0d67cf4d
#
_entry.id   2d748359cbfbb2d2ae5f920c0d67cf4d
#
_cell.length_a   1.000
_cell.length_b   1.000
_cell.length_c   1.000
_cell.angle_alpha   90.00
_cell.angle_beta   90.00
_cell.angle_gamma   90.00
#
_symmetry.space_group_name_H-M   'P 1'
#
loop_
_entity.id
_entity.type
_entity.pdbx_description
1 polymer ?
#
loop_
_entity_poly.entity_id
_entity_poly.type
_entity_poly.pdbx_seq_one_letter_code
_entity_poly.pdbx_strand_id
1 'polypeptide(L)'
;MKYTLEICAGSYYDALEACKGQADRIELNSALHLGGLTPSLASLILTKTSTDLKVICMVRPRGGGFCYGEADTQTMYADAKLLLENGADGIAFGFLNEDYTIDIPKTEHMVSIIKQYNKEAVFHRAFDCTDDPYSSIETLIKLKIDRVLTSGQRNKATEGKELIKDLQSKYGNQIEILAGSGINSTNAIELINYTKISQVHSSCKEWLFDSTTSNTNVSYSYNGKDQYDVVSSIKVKELKDSLCGKQ
;
A
#
# COMPACT_ATOMS: atom_id res chain seq x y z
N MET A 1 15.44 -6.39 -16.69
CA MET A 1 14.52 -6.89 -15.64
C MET A 1 13.21 -6.13 -15.77
N LYS A 2 12.07 -6.77 -15.52
CA LYS A 2 10.78 -6.08 -15.53
C LYS A 2 10.50 -5.60 -14.10
N TYR A 3 10.40 -4.30 -13.90
CA TYR A 3 10.04 -3.72 -12.61
C TYR A 3 8.51 -3.70 -12.44
N THR A 4 8.04 -3.90 -11.21
CA THR A 4 6.61 -3.85 -10.88
C THR A 4 6.25 -2.47 -10.34
N LEU A 5 5.25 -1.84 -10.94
CA LEU A 5 4.65 -0.59 -10.48
C LEU A 5 3.32 -0.89 -9.79
N GLU A 6 3.26 -0.64 -8.48
CA GLU A 6 2.03 -0.66 -7.70
C GLU A 6 1.54 0.76 -7.45
N ILE A 7 0.25 1.00 -7.68
CA ILE A 7 -0.38 2.30 -7.42
C ILE A 7 -1.31 2.24 -6.20
N CYS A 8 -1.14 3.21 -5.30
CA CYS A 8 -2.03 3.43 -4.16
C CYS A 8 -3.30 4.12 -4.67
N ALA A 9 -4.40 3.37 -4.77
CA ALA A 9 -5.69 3.81 -5.26
C ALA A 9 -6.67 4.00 -4.09
N GLY A 10 -7.32 5.14 -3.97
CA GLY A 10 -8.28 5.46 -2.91
C GLY A 10 -9.74 5.22 -3.30
N SER A 11 -9.98 4.80 -4.55
CA SER A 11 -11.33 4.64 -5.09
C SER A 11 -11.33 3.73 -6.34
N TYR A 12 -12.53 3.36 -6.81
CA TYR A 12 -12.71 2.72 -8.11
C TYR A 12 -12.25 3.62 -9.27
N TYR A 13 -12.49 4.93 -9.20
CA TYR A 13 -11.98 5.88 -10.18
C TYR A 13 -10.46 5.83 -10.28
N ASP A 14 -9.77 5.81 -9.16
CA ASP A 14 -8.30 5.71 -9.10
C ASP A 14 -7.80 4.41 -9.72
N ALA A 15 -8.51 3.30 -9.50
CA ALA A 15 -8.18 2.02 -10.11
C ALA A 15 -8.27 2.07 -11.65
N LEU A 16 -9.29 2.74 -12.20
CA LEU A 16 -9.41 2.96 -13.65
C LEU A 16 -8.26 3.83 -14.19
N GLU A 17 -7.90 4.90 -13.50
CA GLU A 17 -6.78 5.77 -13.90
C GLU A 17 -5.44 5.04 -13.79
N ALA A 18 -5.24 4.21 -12.77
CA ALA A 18 -4.06 3.37 -12.65
C ALA A 18 -3.95 2.36 -13.80
N CYS A 19 -5.07 1.72 -14.17
CA CYS A 19 -5.14 0.80 -15.32
C CYS A 19 -4.81 1.51 -16.64
N LYS A 20 -5.41 2.66 -16.88
CA LYS A 20 -5.15 3.50 -18.06
C LYS A 20 -3.69 3.94 -18.15
N GLY A 21 -3.05 4.23 -17.03
CA GLY A 21 -1.63 4.55 -16.92
C GLY A 21 -0.68 3.34 -17.01
N GLN A 22 -1.22 2.11 -17.15
CA GLN A 22 -0.47 0.85 -17.28
C GLN A 22 0.26 0.42 -15.99
N ALA A 23 -0.35 0.63 -14.83
CA ALA A 23 0.11 0.01 -13.58
C ALA A 23 0.10 -1.53 -13.70
N ASP A 24 0.99 -2.21 -12.99
CA ASP A 24 1.00 -3.68 -12.94
C ASP A 24 0.07 -4.20 -11.84
N ARG A 25 -0.12 -3.41 -10.78
CA ARG A 25 -0.89 -3.76 -9.58
C ARG A 25 -1.39 -2.50 -8.90
N ILE A 26 -2.46 -2.62 -8.13
CA ILE A 26 -2.88 -1.56 -7.21
C ILE A 26 -2.97 -2.08 -5.77
N GLU A 27 -2.77 -1.18 -4.81
CA GLU A 27 -3.26 -1.32 -3.47
C GLU A 27 -4.54 -0.50 -3.36
N LEU A 28 -5.69 -1.18 -3.23
CA LEU A 28 -7.00 -0.54 -3.16
C LEU A 28 -7.32 -0.16 -1.72
N ASN A 29 -7.58 1.11 -1.51
CA ASN A 29 -7.86 1.76 -0.23
C ASN A 29 -9.16 2.56 -0.29
N SER A 30 -9.49 3.19 0.82
CA SER A 30 -10.31 4.37 0.96
C SER A 30 -9.61 5.40 1.84
N ALA A 31 -10.10 6.62 1.92
CA ALA A 31 -9.64 7.66 2.86
C ALA A 31 -8.10 7.81 2.92
N LEU A 32 -7.45 8.02 1.78
CA LEU A 32 -5.97 8.13 1.68
C LEU A 32 -5.39 9.25 2.55
N HIS A 33 -6.15 10.32 2.81
CA HIS A 33 -5.76 11.39 3.72
C HIS A 33 -5.60 10.94 5.19
N LEU A 34 -6.18 9.79 5.56
CA LEU A 34 -5.98 9.12 6.85
C LEU A 34 -4.88 8.03 6.80
N GLY A 35 -4.18 7.93 5.68
CA GLY A 35 -3.14 6.92 5.45
C GLY A 35 -3.64 5.62 4.82
N GLY A 36 -4.85 5.61 4.27
CA GLY A 36 -5.50 4.45 3.66
C GLY A 36 -6.27 3.62 4.69
N LEU A 37 -7.54 3.36 4.40
CA LEU A 37 -8.44 2.50 5.17
C LEU A 37 -9.01 1.40 4.28
N THR A 38 -9.70 0.42 4.87
CA THR A 38 -10.39 -0.65 4.15
C THR A 38 -11.29 -0.07 3.05
N PRO A 39 -11.17 -0.52 1.78
CA PRO A 39 -12.04 -0.06 0.70
C PRO A 39 -13.45 -0.61 0.85
N SER A 40 -14.42 0.03 0.21
CA SER A 40 -15.75 -0.59 0.08
C SER A 40 -15.67 -1.84 -0.79
N LEU A 41 -16.48 -2.85 -0.47
CA LEU A 41 -16.60 -4.06 -1.28
C LEU A 41 -17.01 -3.74 -2.73
N ALA A 42 -17.88 -2.75 -2.92
CA ALA A 42 -18.30 -2.31 -4.26
C ALA A 42 -17.12 -1.79 -5.09
N SER A 43 -16.19 -1.03 -4.48
CA SER A 43 -14.98 -0.56 -5.17
C SER A 43 -14.12 -1.73 -5.66
N LEU A 44 -13.96 -2.79 -4.86
CA LEU A 44 -13.23 -3.99 -5.25
C LEU A 44 -13.93 -4.70 -6.41
N ILE A 45 -15.23 -5.01 -6.28
CA ILE A 45 -15.99 -5.73 -7.30
C ILE A 45 -15.97 -4.97 -8.65
N LEU A 46 -16.22 -3.66 -8.63
CA LEU A 46 -16.17 -2.84 -9.83
C LEU A 46 -14.77 -2.83 -10.46
N THR A 47 -13.71 -2.73 -9.66
CA THR A 47 -12.33 -2.79 -10.16
C THR A 47 -12.03 -4.12 -10.83
N LYS A 48 -12.38 -5.25 -10.18
CA LYS A 48 -12.13 -6.59 -10.71
C LYS A 48 -12.95 -6.91 -11.95
N THR A 49 -14.13 -6.33 -12.11
CA THR A 49 -14.97 -6.53 -13.29
C THR A 49 -14.60 -5.63 -14.47
N SER A 50 -13.94 -4.52 -14.23
CA SER A 50 -13.61 -3.49 -15.24
C SER A 50 -12.14 -3.44 -15.65
N THR A 51 -11.25 -4.15 -14.94
CA THR A 51 -9.82 -4.15 -15.19
C THR A 51 -9.20 -5.52 -14.97
N ASP A 52 -8.05 -5.78 -15.61
CA ASP A 52 -7.22 -6.97 -15.38
C ASP A 52 -6.15 -6.73 -14.30
N LEU A 53 -6.27 -5.67 -13.52
CA LEU A 53 -5.29 -5.33 -12.48
C LEU A 53 -5.28 -6.39 -11.37
N LYS A 54 -4.08 -6.70 -10.89
CA LYS A 54 -3.91 -7.35 -9.61
C LYS A 54 -4.25 -6.37 -8.50
N VAL A 55 -5.16 -6.76 -7.59
CA VAL A 55 -5.69 -5.89 -6.55
C VAL A 55 -5.31 -6.41 -5.17
N ILE A 56 -4.44 -5.69 -4.47
CA ILE A 56 -4.19 -5.87 -3.05
C ILE A 56 -5.14 -4.93 -2.30
N CYS A 57 -5.96 -5.45 -1.39
CA CYS A 57 -6.87 -4.61 -0.61
C CYS A 57 -6.26 -4.24 0.73
N MET A 58 -6.33 -2.96 1.09
CA MET A 58 -6.03 -2.53 2.45
C MET A 58 -7.07 -3.10 3.42
N VAL A 59 -6.60 -3.60 4.56
CA VAL A 59 -7.45 -3.93 5.71
C VAL A 59 -6.95 -3.15 6.92
N ARG A 60 -7.59 -2.02 7.15
CA ARG A 60 -7.29 -1.07 8.21
C ARG A 60 -8.59 -0.35 8.60
N PRO A 61 -9.14 -0.59 9.81
CA PRO A 61 -10.50 -0.15 10.16
C PRO A 61 -10.58 1.34 10.49
N ARG A 62 -9.47 1.98 10.87
CA ARG A 62 -9.40 3.38 11.30
C ARG A 62 -8.04 4.00 11.05
N GLY A 63 -7.99 5.32 11.04
CA GLY A 63 -6.74 6.10 11.12
C GLY A 63 -6.01 5.92 12.46
N GLY A 64 -4.86 6.58 12.60
CA GLY A 64 -3.98 6.46 13.76
C GLY A 64 -3.03 5.27 13.72
N GLY A 65 -2.59 4.78 14.87
CA GLY A 65 -1.61 3.72 15.00
C GLY A 65 -2.12 2.32 14.65
N PHE A 66 -1.28 1.31 14.86
CA PHE A 66 -1.46 -0.07 14.42
C PHE A 66 -1.63 -1.07 15.57
N CYS A 67 -1.76 -0.57 16.80
CA CYS A 67 -2.15 -1.36 17.96
C CYS A 67 -3.68 -1.35 18.08
N TYR A 68 -4.31 -2.49 17.81
CA TYR A 68 -5.77 -2.60 17.70
C TYR A 68 -6.36 -3.39 18.85
N GLY A 69 -7.50 -2.90 19.37
CA GLY A 69 -8.34 -3.64 20.30
C GLY A 69 -9.12 -4.77 19.63
N GLU A 70 -9.84 -5.54 20.43
CA GLU A 70 -10.55 -6.73 19.98
C GLU A 70 -11.58 -6.41 18.87
N ALA A 71 -12.40 -5.38 19.03
CA ALA A 71 -13.42 -5.00 18.04
C ALA A 71 -12.81 -4.62 16.67
N ASP A 72 -11.72 -3.81 16.68
CA ASP A 72 -10.98 -3.47 15.44
C ASP A 72 -10.42 -4.73 14.79
N THR A 73 -9.82 -5.62 15.58
CA THR A 73 -9.20 -6.87 15.09
C THR A 73 -10.22 -7.81 14.46
N GLN A 74 -11.39 -7.98 15.10
CA GLN A 74 -12.50 -8.78 14.55
C GLN A 74 -13.02 -8.20 13.25
N THR A 75 -13.16 -6.86 13.17
CA THR A 75 -13.53 -6.16 11.93
C THR A 75 -12.52 -6.44 10.82
N MET A 76 -11.22 -6.33 11.12
CA MET A 76 -10.15 -6.59 10.13
C MET A 76 -10.20 -8.03 9.59
N TYR A 77 -10.42 -9.03 10.44
CA TYR A 77 -10.54 -10.42 10.00
C TYR A 77 -11.77 -10.66 9.13
N ALA A 78 -12.89 -10.05 9.47
CA ALA A 78 -14.13 -10.13 8.68
C ALA A 78 -13.97 -9.44 7.32
N ASP A 79 -13.40 -8.23 7.29
CA ASP A 79 -13.11 -7.50 6.06
C ASP A 79 -12.16 -8.30 5.15
N ALA A 80 -11.10 -8.87 5.69
CA ALA A 80 -10.16 -9.68 4.92
C ALA A 80 -10.86 -10.85 4.22
N LYS A 81 -11.68 -11.63 4.95
CA LYS A 81 -12.47 -12.73 4.38
C LYS A 81 -13.38 -12.24 3.25
N LEU A 82 -14.16 -11.19 3.54
CA LEU A 82 -15.11 -10.65 2.58
C LEU A 82 -14.44 -10.17 1.29
N LEU A 83 -13.29 -9.47 1.40
CA LEU A 83 -12.54 -9.00 0.24
C LEU A 83 -11.93 -10.15 -0.55
N LEU A 84 -11.38 -11.17 0.13
CA LEU A 84 -10.81 -12.36 -0.52
C LEU A 84 -11.86 -13.19 -1.26
N GLU A 85 -13.04 -13.38 -0.67
CA GLU A 85 -14.19 -14.06 -1.30
C GLU A 85 -14.67 -13.34 -2.57
N ASN A 86 -14.44 -12.03 -2.66
CA ASN A 86 -14.87 -11.21 -3.79
C ASN A 86 -13.73 -10.81 -4.75
N GLY A 87 -12.64 -11.59 -4.74
CA GLY A 87 -11.63 -11.54 -5.80
C GLY A 87 -10.43 -10.66 -5.52
N ALA A 88 -10.18 -10.21 -4.27
CA ALA A 88 -8.90 -9.61 -3.91
C ALA A 88 -7.75 -10.59 -4.17
N ASP A 89 -6.63 -10.09 -4.71
CA ASP A 89 -5.44 -10.90 -4.99
C ASP A 89 -4.47 -10.95 -3.81
N GLY A 90 -4.73 -10.14 -2.80
CA GLY A 90 -4.00 -10.11 -1.53
C GLY A 90 -4.58 -9.08 -0.58
N ILE A 91 -4.06 -9.09 0.65
CA ILE A 91 -4.44 -8.17 1.71
C ILE A 91 -3.20 -7.45 2.23
N ALA A 92 -3.28 -6.11 2.31
CA ALA A 92 -2.31 -5.26 2.99
C ALA A 92 -2.82 -4.94 4.40
N PHE A 93 -2.04 -5.25 5.40
CA PHE A 93 -2.41 -5.09 6.81
C PHE A 93 -1.16 -4.92 7.69
N GLY A 94 -1.34 -4.67 9.00
CA GLY A 94 -0.24 -4.67 9.96
C GLY A 94 -0.75 -4.51 11.38
N PHE A 95 -0.24 -5.31 12.29
CA PHE A 95 -0.53 -5.30 13.70
C PHE A 95 0.74 -5.07 14.50
N LEU A 96 0.73 -4.08 15.39
CA LEU A 96 1.81 -3.82 16.33
C LEU A 96 1.31 -3.90 17.76
N ASN A 97 2.20 -4.26 18.67
CA ASN A 97 2.04 -4.10 20.10
C ASN A 97 2.34 -2.64 20.53
N GLU A 98 2.02 -2.28 21.76
CA GLU A 98 2.31 -0.95 22.33
C GLU A 98 3.82 -0.65 22.42
N ASP A 99 4.65 -1.68 22.47
CA ASP A 99 6.11 -1.60 22.47
C ASP A 99 6.74 -1.57 21.08
N TYR A 100 5.93 -1.32 20.04
CA TYR A 100 6.34 -1.25 18.62
C TYR A 100 6.86 -2.56 18.03
N THR A 101 6.69 -3.71 18.71
CA THR A 101 6.96 -5.03 18.13
C THR A 101 5.78 -5.52 17.29
N ILE A 102 6.02 -6.50 16.40
CA ILE A 102 4.95 -7.17 15.65
C ILE A 102 4.04 -7.94 16.62
N ASP A 103 2.72 -7.71 16.54
CA ASP A 103 1.72 -8.54 17.23
C ASP A 103 1.64 -9.91 16.51
N ILE A 104 2.44 -10.85 16.97
CA ILE A 104 2.59 -12.18 16.33
C ILE A 104 1.26 -12.93 16.27
N PRO A 105 0.47 -13.10 17.36
CA PRO A 105 -0.79 -13.85 17.30
C PRO A 105 -1.78 -13.29 16.29
N LYS A 106 -1.99 -11.96 16.25
CA LYS A 106 -2.93 -11.34 15.31
C LYS A 106 -2.42 -11.43 13.87
N THR A 107 -1.10 -11.22 13.66
CA THR A 107 -0.49 -11.34 12.34
C THR A 107 -0.59 -12.76 11.80
N GLU A 108 -0.27 -13.77 12.61
CA GLU A 108 -0.36 -15.19 12.23
C GLU A 108 -1.79 -15.58 11.86
N HIS A 109 -2.78 -15.13 12.63
CA HIS A 109 -4.18 -15.42 12.34
C HIS A 109 -4.63 -14.76 11.01
N MET A 110 -4.27 -13.49 10.77
CA MET A 110 -4.54 -12.82 9.49
C MET A 110 -3.89 -13.54 8.32
N VAL A 111 -2.63 -13.94 8.44
CA VAL A 111 -1.93 -14.72 7.41
C VAL A 111 -2.65 -16.06 7.18
N SER A 112 -3.10 -16.74 8.23
CA SER A 112 -3.84 -18.00 8.07
C SER A 112 -5.12 -17.82 7.25
N ILE A 113 -5.86 -16.72 7.48
CA ILE A 113 -7.04 -16.37 6.67
C ILE A 113 -6.66 -16.18 5.20
N ILE A 114 -5.64 -15.37 4.92
CA ILE A 114 -5.23 -15.03 3.55
C ILE A 114 -4.78 -16.29 2.78
N LYS A 115 -3.99 -17.15 3.45
CA LYS A 115 -3.43 -18.36 2.83
C LYS A 115 -4.48 -19.45 2.56
N GLN A 116 -5.63 -19.46 3.24
CA GLN A 116 -6.77 -20.32 2.89
C GLN A 116 -7.31 -20.04 1.48
N TYR A 117 -7.17 -18.80 0.98
CA TYR A 117 -7.56 -18.39 -0.37
C TYR A 117 -6.39 -18.45 -1.38
N ASN A 118 -5.20 -18.90 -0.99
CA ASN A 118 -3.97 -18.88 -1.81
C ASN A 118 -3.63 -17.49 -2.32
N LYS A 119 -3.80 -16.45 -1.48
CA LYS A 119 -3.57 -15.04 -1.81
C LYS A 119 -2.36 -14.46 -1.09
N GLU A 120 -1.94 -13.26 -1.51
CA GLU A 120 -0.75 -12.59 -0.98
C GLU A 120 -1.03 -11.88 0.34
N ALA A 121 -0.15 -12.10 1.31
CA ALA A 121 -0.11 -11.38 2.58
C ALA A 121 0.95 -10.28 2.52
N VAL A 122 0.53 -9.02 2.60
CA VAL A 122 1.40 -7.85 2.51
C VAL A 122 1.39 -7.13 3.86
N PHE A 123 2.55 -6.97 4.49
CA PHE A 123 2.65 -6.15 5.69
C PHE A 123 2.93 -4.71 5.27
N HIS A 124 1.98 -3.83 5.56
CA HIS A 124 2.03 -2.44 5.12
C HIS A 124 3.02 -1.59 5.96
N ARG A 125 2.97 -0.27 5.82
CA ARG A 125 3.89 0.66 6.48
C ARG A 125 3.82 0.71 8.03
N ALA A 126 3.03 -0.13 8.69
CA ALA A 126 3.23 -0.39 10.12
C ALA A 126 4.66 -0.86 10.41
N PHE A 127 5.31 -1.52 9.45
CA PHE A 127 6.72 -1.86 9.50
C PHE A 127 7.63 -0.65 9.75
N ASP A 128 7.29 0.50 9.18
CA ASP A 128 8.08 1.73 9.38
C ASP A 128 7.99 2.29 10.81
N CYS A 129 7.03 1.80 11.61
CA CYS A 129 6.84 2.17 13.02
C CYS A 129 7.42 1.15 14.00
N THR A 130 8.04 0.07 13.52
CA THR A 130 8.67 -0.92 14.42
C THR A 130 9.98 -0.38 15.02
N ASP A 131 10.31 -0.83 16.23
CA ASP A 131 11.52 -0.40 16.94
C ASP A 131 12.79 -0.95 16.28
N ASP A 132 12.81 -2.26 15.97
CA ASP A 132 13.91 -2.92 15.26
C ASP A 132 13.44 -3.51 13.93
N PRO A 133 13.84 -2.93 12.78
CA PRO A 133 13.43 -3.41 11.46
C PRO A 133 14.01 -4.79 11.11
N TYR A 134 15.14 -5.18 11.67
CA TYR A 134 15.76 -6.48 11.39
C TYR A 134 15.03 -7.61 12.10
N SER A 135 14.79 -7.48 13.40
CA SER A 135 13.96 -8.42 14.16
C SER A 135 12.54 -8.52 13.60
N SER A 136 11.98 -7.38 13.19
CA SER A 136 10.65 -7.31 12.60
C SER A 136 10.55 -8.06 11.29
N ILE A 137 11.49 -7.85 10.35
CA ILE A 137 11.44 -8.55 9.05
C ILE A 137 11.67 -10.06 9.21
N GLU A 138 12.55 -10.48 10.12
CA GLU A 138 12.74 -11.90 10.42
C GLU A 138 11.49 -12.55 11.00
N THR A 139 10.76 -11.82 11.83
CA THR A 139 9.45 -12.25 12.36
C THR A 139 8.44 -12.39 11.23
N LEU A 140 8.34 -11.41 10.32
CA LEU A 140 7.43 -11.45 9.18
C LEU A 140 7.74 -12.61 8.21
N ILE A 141 9.03 -12.92 7.99
CA ILE A 141 9.45 -14.09 7.20
C ILE A 141 8.97 -15.40 7.85
N LYS A 142 9.17 -15.56 9.16
CA LYS A 142 8.69 -16.73 9.91
C LYS A 142 7.17 -16.88 9.84
N LEU A 143 6.44 -15.77 9.83
CA LEU A 143 4.99 -15.70 9.69
C LEU A 143 4.51 -15.86 8.24
N LYS A 144 5.40 -16.08 7.27
CA LYS A 144 5.09 -16.29 5.84
C LYS A 144 4.37 -15.09 5.19
N ILE A 145 4.77 -13.89 5.57
CA ILE A 145 4.43 -12.67 4.83
C ILE A 145 5.16 -12.71 3.48
N ASP A 146 4.44 -12.43 2.39
CA ASP A 146 5.01 -12.44 1.04
C ASP A 146 5.76 -11.16 0.73
N ARG A 147 5.28 -10.01 1.24
CA ARG A 147 5.83 -8.68 0.92
C ARG A 147 5.74 -7.72 2.09
N VAL A 148 6.75 -6.85 2.21
CA VAL A 148 6.74 -5.70 3.12
C VAL A 148 6.75 -4.41 2.30
N LEU A 149 5.78 -3.51 2.58
CA LEU A 149 5.78 -2.14 2.08
C LEU A 149 6.48 -1.24 3.11
N THR A 150 7.54 -0.57 2.70
CA THR A 150 8.35 0.27 3.59
C THR A 150 8.88 1.53 2.91
N SER A 151 9.13 2.56 3.69
CA SER A 151 9.92 3.73 3.31
C SER A 151 11.32 3.73 3.99
N GLY A 152 11.73 2.59 4.57
CA GLY A 152 12.99 2.48 5.30
C GLY A 152 12.95 3.25 6.62
N GLN A 153 11.82 3.21 7.33
CA GLN A 153 11.56 3.90 8.59
C GLN A 153 11.82 5.43 8.53
N ARG A 154 11.55 6.03 7.35
CA ARG A 154 11.63 7.48 7.12
C ARG A 154 10.33 7.99 6.49
N ASN A 155 10.18 9.31 6.45
CA ASN A 155 9.00 9.91 5.82
C ASN A 155 8.91 9.58 4.33
N LYS A 156 10.06 9.49 3.64
CA LYS A 156 10.16 9.15 2.22
C LYS A 156 11.13 8.00 1.98
N ALA A 157 10.84 7.16 1.00
CA ALA A 157 11.71 6.04 0.63
C ALA A 157 13.12 6.47 0.20
N THR A 158 13.26 7.64 -0.42
CA THR A 158 14.57 8.21 -0.79
C THR A 158 15.43 8.58 0.43
N GLU A 159 14.80 8.92 1.54
CA GLU A 159 15.49 9.21 2.82
C GLU A 159 15.87 7.92 3.56
N GLY A 160 15.07 6.85 3.38
CA GLY A 160 15.29 5.53 3.98
C GLY A 160 16.03 4.54 3.10
N LYS A 161 16.60 4.98 1.97
CA LYS A 161 17.21 4.11 0.95
C LYS A 161 18.32 3.20 1.48
N GLU A 162 19.06 3.62 2.50
CA GLU A 162 20.13 2.81 3.10
C GLU A 162 19.55 1.56 3.79
N LEU A 163 18.50 1.74 4.61
CA LEU A 163 17.82 0.62 5.25
C LEU A 163 17.15 -0.28 4.21
N ILE A 164 16.46 0.29 3.21
CA ILE A 164 15.83 -0.49 2.13
C ILE A 164 16.86 -1.36 1.41
N LYS A 165 18.03 -0.80 1.08
CA LYS A 165 19.14 -1.52 0.45
C LYS A 165 19.65 -2.67 1.33
N ASP A 166 19.83 -2.42 2.61
CA ASP A 166 20.33 -3.42 3.55
C ASP A 166 19.32 -4.57 3.73
N LEU A 167 18.02 -4.25 3.90
CA LEU A 167 16.95 -5.23 3.97
C LEU A 167 16.86 -6.05 2.66
N GLN A 168 16.93 -5.40 1.50
CA GLN A 168 16.92 -6.09 0.21
C GLN A 168 18.12 -7.03 0.07
N SER A 169 19.31 -6.60 0.48
CA SER A 169 20.52 -7.41 0.40
C SER A 169 20.48 -8.64 1.29
N LYS A 170 19.93 -8.50 2.51
CA LYS A 170 19.92 -9.57 3.51
C LYS A 170 18.73 -10.53 3.35
N TYR A 171 17.57 -10.00 2.99
CA TYR A 171 16.30 -10.74 3.07
C TYR A 171 15.52 -10.80 1.76
N GLY A 172 15.95 -10.11 0.70
CA GLY A 172 15.21 -10.00 -0.55
C GLY A 172 15.00 -11.32 -1.32
N ASN A 173 15.66 -12.41 -0.93
CA ASN A 173 15.43 -13.76 -1.44
C ASN A 173 14.40 -14.57 -0.61
N GLN A 174 13.93 -14.02 0.52
CA GLN A 174 13.00 -14.67 1.45
C GLN A 174 11.67 -13.92 1.54
N ILE A 175 11.68 -12.60 1.35
CA ILE A 175 10.50 -11.73 1.39
C ILE A 175 10.65 -10.61 0.37
N GLU A 176 9.58 -10.23 -0.31
CA GLU A 176 9.62 -9.12 -1.27
C GLU A 176 9.66 -7.77 -0.54
N ILE A 177 10.55 -6.87 -0.97
CA ILE A 177 10.64 -5.49 -0.47
C ILE A 177 10.00 -4.56 -1.49
N LEU A 178 8.93 -3.89 -1.10
CA LEU A 178 8.22 -2.88 -1.88
C LEU A 178 8.50 -1.51 -1.28
N ALA A 179 9.21 -0.64 -2.00
CA ALA A 179 9.46 0.71 -1.52
C ALA A 179 8.28 1.64 -1.83
N GLY A 180 7.84 2.40 -0.83
CA GLY A 180 6.76 3.37 -0.96
C GLY A 180 7.01 4.67 -0.21
N SER A 181 6.19 5.67 -0.47
CA SER A 181 6.26 7.05 0.01
C SER A 181 7.22 7.95 -0.76
N GLY A 182 6.64 8.95 -1.45
CA GLY A 182 7.39 9.97 -2.16
C GLY A 182 8.02 9.50 -3.48
N ILE A 183 7.63 8.34 -4.00
CA ILE A 183 8.14 7.79 -5.26
C ILE A 183 7.39 8.36 -6.44
N ASN A 184 8.13 8.77 -7.49
CA ASN A 184 7.63 9.33 -8.73
C ASN A 184 8.60 9.04 -9.91
N SER A 185 8.28 9.50 -11.11
CA SER A 185 9.06 9.27 -12.33
C SER A 185 10.50 9.80 -12.28
N THR A 186 10.78 10.79 -11.43
CA THR A 186 12.11 11.42 -11.35
C THR A 186 13.08 10.72 -10.40
N ASN A 187 12.58 9.89 -9.46
CA ASN A 187 13.43 9.27 -8.43
C ASN A 187 13.36 7.73 -8.37
N ALA A 188 12.35 7.12 -9.02
CA ALA A 188 12.12 5.68 -8.90
C ALA A 188 13.29 4.83 -9.42
N ILE A 189 13.81 5.15 -10.61
CA ILE A 189 14.88 4.36 -11.22
C ILE A 189 16.21 4.50 -10.46
N GLU A 190 16.50 5.68 -9.92
CA GLU A 190 17.68 5.89 -9.07
C GLU A 190 17.56 5.07 -7.78
N LEU A 191 16.39 5.09 -7.12
CA LEU A 191 16.13 4.30 -5.91
C LEU A 191 16.30 2.81 -6.18
N ILE A 192 15.70 2.28 -7.25
CA ILE A 192 15.82 0.88 -7.68
C ILE A 192 17.27 0.50 -7.93
N ASN A 193 17.99 1.32 -8.68
CA ASN A 193 19.40 1.06 -9.00
C ASN A 193 20.29 1.04 -7.77
N TYR A 194 19.97 1.88 -6.79
CA TYR A 194 20.71 1.97 -5.53
C TYR A 194 20.39 0.81 -4.58
N THR A 195 19.11 0.51 -4.39
CA THR A 195 18.64 -0.47 -3.39
C THR A 195 18.56 -1.90 -3.93
N LYS A 196 18.53 -2.08 -5.25
CA LYS A 196 18.35 -3.37 -5.95
C LYS A 196 16.98 -4.03 -5.76
N ILE A 197 15.99 -3.28 -5.26
CA ILE A 197 14.60 -3.74 -5.25
C ILE A 197 14.05 -3.86 -6.68
N SER A 198 12.98 -4.62 -6.86
CA SER A 198 12.35 -4.85 -8.17
C SER A 198 10.97 -4.22 -8.30
N GLN A 199 10.48 -3.54 -7.27
CA GLN A 199 9.12 -3.00 -7.24
C GLN A 199 9.02 -1.71 -6.43
N VAL A 200 8.11 -0.84 -6.87
CA VAL A 200 7.85 0.46 -6.24
C VAL A 200 6.35 0.71 -6.10
N HIS A 201 5.99 1.44 -5.05
CA HIS A 201 4.64 1.86 -4.72
C HIS A 201 4.54 3.39 -4.78
N SER A 202 3.57 3.91 -5.53
CA SER A 202 3.37 5.35 -5.68
C SER A 202 1.90 5.71 -5.65
N SER A 203 1.58 6.91 -5.16
CA SER A 203 0.23 7.45 -5.25
C SER A 203 -0.07 8.08 -6.62
N CYS A 204 0.95 8.48 -7.39
CA CYS A 204 0.79 9.24 -8.63
C CYS A 204 -0.30 10.33 -8.54
N LYS A 205 -0.35 11.00 -7.38
CA LYS A 205 -1.43 11.88 -6.94
C LYS A 205 -1.56 13.13 -7.79
N GLU A 206 -2.81 13.49 -8.07
CA GLU A 206 -3.24 14.76 -8.59
C GLU A 206 -4.36 15.34 -7.72
N TRP A 207 -4.58 16.67 -7.81
CA TRP A 207 -5.61 17.36 -7.06
C TRP A 207 -6.65 17.92 -8.01
N LEU A 208 -7.92 17.53 -7.81
CA LEU A 208 -9.06 18.05 -8.54
C LEU A 208 -9.85 19.01 -7.66
N PHE A 209 -10.36 20.08 -8.28
CA PHE A 209 -11.21 21.05 -7.60
C PHE A 209 -12.67 20.58 -7.57
N ASP A 210 -13.32 20.72 -6.42
CA ASP A 210 -14.75 20.51 -6.24
C ASP A 210 -15.37 21.72 -5.54
N SER A 211 -16.16 22.51 -6.26
CA SER A 211 -16.79 23.73 -5.78
C SER A 211 -17.80 23.49 -4.65
N THR A 212 -18.20 22.24 -4.41
CA THR A 212 -19.13 21.87 -3.35
C THR A 212 -18.44 21.51 -2.03
N THR A 213 -17.11 21.49 -1.99
CA THR A 213 -16.33 21.16 -0.81
C THR A 213 -16.56 22.14 0.34
N SER A 214 -16.73 23.44 0.02
CA SER A 214 -16.94 24.48 1.02
C SER A 214 -17.98 25.52 0.59
N ASN A 215 -18.61 26.15 1.58
CA ASN A 215 -19.42 27.36 1.40
C ASN A 215 -19.10 28.37 2.51
N THR A 216 -19.86 29.46 2.60
CA THR A 216 -19.67 30.53 3.61
C THR A 216 -19.74 30.06 5.07
N ASN A 217 -20.37 28.91 5.35
CA ASN A 217 -20.68 28.44 6.71
C ASN A 217 -20.01 27.11 7.07
N VAL A 218 -19.68 26.28 6.07
CA VAL A 218 -19.20 24.89 6.28
C VAL A 218 -18.07 24.59 5.30
N SER A 219 -17.05 23.86 5.76
CA SER A 219 -15.98 23.34 4.91
C SER A 219 -15.70 21.87 5.25
N TYR A 220 -15.64 21.03 4.21
CA TYR A 220 -15.16 19.65 4.25
C TYR A 220 -13.76 19.52 3.63
N SER A 221 -13.08 20.63 3.39
CA SER A 221 -11.73 20.64 2.81
C SER A 221 -10.73 20.00 3.75
N TYR A 222 -9.99 19.01 3.27
CA TYR A 222 -8.87 18.40 4.00
C TYR A 222 -7.50 18.82 3.42
N ASN A 223 -7.49 19.54 2.30
CA ASN A 223 -6.27 20.08 1.67
C ASN A 223 -6.22 21.61 1.62
N GLY A 224 -7.14 22.31 2.27
CA GLY A 224 -7.16 23.77 2.40
C GLY A 224 -7.54 24.56 1.15
N LYS A 225 -7.98 23.93 0.04
CA LYS A 225 -8.25 24.57 -1.25
C LYS A 225 -9.44 23.97 -2.01
N ASP A 226 -10.42 23.42 -1.34
CA ASP A 226 -11.57 22.78 -1.99
C ASP A 226 -11.17 21.75 -3.06
N GLN A 227 -10.14 20.98 -2.75
CA GLN A 227 -9.60 19.96 -3.62
C GLN A 227 -9.66 18.57 -2.97
N TYR A 228 -9.81 17.57 -3.79
CA TYR A 228 -9.67 16.17 -3.40
C TYR A 228 -8.60 15.48 -4.26
N ASP A 229 -7.97 14.47 -3.70
CA ASP A 229 -6.90 13.74 -4.38
C ASP A 229 -7.44 12.58 -5.22
N VAL A 230 -6.82 12.40 -6.38
CA VAL A 230 -7.06 11.28 -7.30
C VAL A 230 -5.75 10.75 -7.85
N VAL A 231 -5.78 9.55 -8.43
CA VAL A 231 -4.68 9.05 -9.25
C VAL A 231 -4.72 9.70 -10.62
N SER A 232 -3.54 10.14 -11.12
CA SER A 232 -3.37 10.66 -12.48
C SER A 232 -2.79 9.58 -13.40
N SER A 233 -3.55 9.16 -14.41
CA SER A 233 -3.07 8.19 -15.41
C SER A 233 -1.83 8.67 -16.16
N ILE A 234 -1.68 10.00 -16.34
CA ILE A 234 -0.50 10.60 -16.95
C ILE A 234 0.73 10.34 -16.08
N LYS A 235 0.67 10.66 -14.77
CA LYS A 235 1.77 10.41 -13.84
C LYS A 235 2.10 8.92 -13.67
N VAL A 236 1.07 8.06 -13.70
CA VAL A 236 1.27 6.60 -13.69
C VAL A 236 2.05 6.19 -14.94
N LYS A 237 1.67 6.69 -16.12
CA LYS A 237 2.33 6.38 -17.37
C LYS A 237 3.77 6.89 -17.40
N GLU A 238 4.02 8.14 -16.98
CA GLU A 238 5.36 8.72 -16.86
C GLU A 238 6.26 7.86 -15.94
N LEU A 239 5.75 7.45 -14.78
CA LEU A 239 6.48 6.60 -13.86
C LEU A 239 6.74 5.23 -14.49
N LYS A 240 5.74 4.61 -15.14
CA LYS A 240 5.89 3.34 -15.84
C LYS A 240 6.95 3.39 -16.94
N ASP A 241 6.94 4.45 -17.74
CA ASP A 241 7.92 4.63 -18.83
C ASP A 241 9.34 4.82 -18.27
N SER A 242 9.50 5.56 -17.17
CA SER A 242 10.82 5.69 -16.50
C SER A 242 11.37 4.35 -16.04
N LEU A 243 10.51 3.44 -15.57
CA LEU A 243 10.90 2.09 -15.15
C LEU A 243 11.24 1.17 -16.35
N CYS A 244 10.69 1.45 -17.53
CA CYS A 244 10.95 0.68 -18.75
C CYS A 244 12.15 1.20 -19.56
N GLY A 245 12.81 2.28 -19.12
CA GLY A 245 13.90 2.92 -19.88
C GLY A 245 13.42 3.60 -21.17
N LYS A 246 12.14 3.95 -21.25
CA LYS A 246 11.56 4.76 -22.32
C LYS A 246 11.60 6.22 -21.84
N GLN A 247 12.51 6.98 -22.39
CA GLN A 247 12.53 8.45 -22.26
C GLN A 247 11.80 9.10 -23.42
#